data_6a711266c65d3f68026212b646484a98
#
_entry.id   6a711266c65d3f68026212b646484a98
#
_cell.length_a   1.000
_cell.length_b   1.000
_cell.length_c   1.000
_cell.angle_alpha   90.00
_cell.angle_beta   90.00
_cell.angle_gamma   90.00
#
_symmetry.space_group_name_H-M   'P 1'
#
loop_
_entity.id
_entity.type
_entity.pdbx_description
1 polymer ?
#
loop_
_entity_poly.entity_id
_entity_poly.type
_entity_poly.pdbx_seq_one_letter_code
_entity_poly.pdbx_strand_id
1 'polypeptide(L)'
;MTYNYEEARRVSVTKVYGEMTIGILVTAVVAVLGQITGAYYSFLMATGMVGLIGLCVVQIALAVVLGMRVTKMKSATARVMFYVYAALMGFTLSSIFMVYDLGSIGVALGVTAAFFFALTMFGMTTKFNMLKAGPILMIGLIVLIISQIVLAFVQVDGMTKIVCAIG
;
A
#
# COMPACT_ATOMS: atom_id res chain seq x y z
N MET A 1 36.63 -8.29 -6.25
CA MET A 1 35.73 -7.19 -6.67
C MET A 1 34.24 -7.53 -6.58
N THR A 2 33.84 -8.78 -6.62
CA THR A 2 32.43 -9.22 -6.49
C THR A 2 31.84 -9.05 -5.08
N TYR A 3 32.67 -9.12 -4.06
CA TYR A 3 32.25 -9.05 -2.66
C TYR A 3 31.61 -7.70 -2.26
N ASN A 4 32.14 -6.59 -2.79
CA ASN A 4 31.63 -5.25 -2.49
C ASN A 4 30.27 -4.94 -3.14
N TYR A 5 29.91 -5.62 -4.22
CA TYR A 5 28.66 -5.37 -4.93
C TYR A 5 27.45 -5.99 -4.22
N GLU A 6 27.63 -7.18 -3.66
CA GLU A 6 26.56 -7.85 -2.90
C GLU A 6 26.31 -7.17 -1.56
N GLU A 7 27.36 -6.72 -0.89
CA GLU A 7 27.27 -6.01 0.37
C GLU A 7 26.61 -4.64 0.21
N ALA A 8 26.98 -3.87 -0.82
CA ALA A 8 26.35 -2.61 -1.17
C ALA A 8 24.86 -2.79 -1.54
N ARG A 9 24.54 -3.87 -2.22
CA ARG A 9 23.16 -4.23 -2.57
C ARG A 9 22.33 -4.59 -1.34
N ARG A 10 22.88 -5.37 -0.42
CA ARG A 10 22.21 -5.72 0.86
C ARG A 10 21.95 -4.49 1.71
N VAL A 11 22.92 -3.61 1.86
CA VAL A 11 22.76 -2.36 2.62
C VAL A 11 21.71 -1.45 2.00
N SER A 12 21.65 -1.36 0.68
CA SER A 12 20.64 -0.57 -0.03
C SER A 12 19.24 -1.14 0.15
N VAL A 13 19.09 -2.46 0.04
CA VAL A 13 17.81 -3.15 0.25
C VAL A 13 17.33 -2.96 1.69
N THR A 14 18.21 -3.13 2.68
CA THR A 14 17.85 -2.94 4.09
C THR A 14 17.39 -1.51 4.38
N LYS A 15 18.04 -0.51 3.80
CA LYS A 15 17.63 0.90 3.93
C LYS A 15 16.24 1.14 3.34
N VAL A 16 15.96 0.59 2.16
CA VAL A 16 14.65 0.73 1.52
C VAL A 16 13.55 0.07 2.36
N TYR A 17 13.79 -1.14 2.87
CA TYR A 17 12.84 -1.80 3.78
C TYR A 17 12.62 -1.01 5.07
N GLY A 18 13.66 -0.42 5.62
CA GLY A 18 13.55 0.46 6.79
C GLY A 18 12.67 1.67 6.52
N GLU A 19 12.87 2.35 5.40
CA GLU A 19 12.04 3.50 4.98
C GLU A 19 10.59 3.09 4.73
N MET A 20 10.36 1.93 4.11
CA MET A 20 9.00 1.39 3.92
C MET A 20 8.32 1.09 5.25
N THR A 21 9.03 0.51 6.20
CA THR A 21 8.50 0.22 7.54
C THR A 21 8.10 1.49 8.26
N ILE A 22 8.95 2.53 8.22
CA ILE A 22 8.63 3.84 8.79
C ILE A 22 7.41 4.45 8.09
N GLY A 23 7.33 4.36 6.76
CA GLY A 23 6.18 4.82 5.99
C GLY A 23 4.87 4.14 6.43
N ILE A 24 4.88 2.84 6.62
CA ILE A 24 3.73 2.07 7.12
C ILE A 24 3.35 2.50 8.54
N LEU A 25 4.33 2.72 9.42
CA LEU A 25 4.08 3.22 10.77
C LEU A 25 3.46 4.63 10.76
N VAL A 26 3.94 5.52 9.90
CA VAL A 26 3.36 6.86 9.72
C VAL A 26 1.91 6.74 9.24
N THR A 27 1.65 5.90 8.26
CA THR A 27 0.29 5.62 7.76
C THR A 27 -0.62 5.12 8.88
N ALA A 28 -0.17 4.17 9.69
CA ALA A 28 -0.93 3.62 10.80
C ALA A 28 -1.23 4.67 11.89
N VAL A 29 -0.23 5.46 12.28
CA VAL A 29 -0.39 6.52 13.28
C VAL A 29 -1.36 7.58 12.79
N VAL A 30 -1.25 8.02 11.54
CA VAL A 30 -2.16 9.03 10.96
C VAL A 30 -3.59 8.47 10.85
N ALA A 31 -3.76 7.20 10.50
CA ALA A 31 -5.07 6.57 10.43
C ALA A 31 -5.76 6.53 11.80
N VAL A 32 -5.02 6.15 12.84
CA VAL A 32 -5.53 6.12 14.23
C VAL A 32 -5.83 7.53 14.74
N LEU A 33 -4.93 8.49 14.51
CA LEU A 33 -5.15 9.88 14.90
C LEU A 33 -6.35 10.49 14.16
N GLY A 34 -6.49 10.22 12.86
CA GLY A 34 -7.64 10.65 12.08
C GLY A 34 -8.96 10.13 12.62
N GLN A 35 -8.97 8.91 13.14
CA GLN A 35 -10.13 8.32 13.79
C GLN A 35 -10.42 8.96 15.15
N ILE A 36 -9.42 9.08 16.02
CA ILE A 36 -9.59 9.62 17.39
C ILE A 36 -10.01 11.09 17.37
N THR A 37 -9.41 11.89 16.48
CA THR A 37 -9.72 13.32 16.36
C THR A 37 -10.99 13.60 15.58
N GLY A 38 -11.54 12.60 14.88
CA GLY A 38 -12.69 12.81 13.96
C GLY A 38 -12.35 13.74 12.79
N ALA A 39 -11.07 13.92 12.50
CA ALA A 39 -10.59 14.84 11.45
C ALA A 39 -11.13 14.45 10.08
N TYR A 40 -11.21 13.16 9.79
CA TYR A 40 -11.78 12.66 8.55
C TYR A 40 -13.28 12.98 8.44
N TYR A 41 -14.03 12.80 9.52
CA TYR A 41 -15.45 13.12 9.57
C TYR A 41 -15.70 14.63 9.36
N SER A 42 -14.92 15.47 10.03
CA SER A 42 -14.99 16.92 9.87
C SER A 42 -14.64 17.36 8.45
N PHE A 43 -13.63 16.74 7.84
CA PHE A 43 -13.25 16.97 6.45
C PHE A 43 -14.39 16.58 5.48
N LEU A 44 -15.01 15.42 5.72
CA LEU A 44 -16.10 14.92 4.89
C LEU A 44 -17.35 15.84 4.98
N MET A 45 -17.67 16.32 6.18
CA MET A 45 -18.77 17.26 6.40
C MET A 45 -18.51 18.62 5.76
N ALA A 46 -17.27 19.08 5.74
CA ALA A 46 -16.89 20.37 5.17
C ALA A 46 -16.85 20.36 3.64
N THR A 47 -16.39 19.28 3.03
CA THR A 47 -16.11 19.19 1.59
C THR A 47 -16.98 18.19 0.83
N GLY A 48 -17.64 17.27 1.53
CA GLY A 48 -18.52 16.26 0.95
C GLY A 48 -17.81 15.36 -0.08
N MET A 49 -18.54 14.95 -1.10
CA MET A 49 -18.04 14.08 -2.18
C MET A 49 -16.90 14.70 -2.99
N VAL A 50 -16.91 16.03 -3.14
CA VAL A 50 -15.88 16.76 -3.89
C VAL A 50 -14.53 16.68 -3.18
N GLY A 51 -14.51 16.74 -1.86
CA GLY A 51 -13.29 16.57 -1.08
C GLY A 51 -12.69 15.19 -1.19
N LEU A 52 -13.51 14.15 -1.21
CA LEU A 52 -13.08 12.76 -1.42
C LEU A 52 -12.41 12.56 -2.79
N ILE A 53 -13.05 13.05 -3.85
CA ILE A 53 -12.51 12.99 -5.21
C ILE A 53 -11.19 13.77 -5.29
N GLY A 54 -11.15 14.97 -4.71
CA GLY A 54 -9.93 15.78 -4.65
C GLY A 54 -8.80 15.09 -3.93
N LEU A 55 -9.06 14.43 -2.80
CA LEU A 55 -8.08 13.66 -2.05
C LEU A 55 -7.53 12.48 -2.89
N CYS A 56 -8.39 11.74 -3.56
CA CYS A 56 -7.98 10.66 -4.45
C CYS A 56 -7.11 11.16 -5.61
N VAL A 57 -7.49 12.28 -6.24
CA VAL A 57 -6.71 12.89 -7.33
C VAL A 57 -5.33 13.32 -6.85
N VAL A 58 -5.23 13.95 -5.68
CA VAL A 58 -3.94 14.35 -5.08
C VAL A 58 -3.08 13.12 -4.78
N GLN A 59 -3.65 12.06 -4.25
CA GLN A 59 -2.92 10.82 -3.98
C GLN A 59 -2.39 10.18 -5.24
N ILE A 60 -3.20 10.08 -6.29
CA ILE A 60 -2.78 9.53 -7.58
C ILE A 60 -1.69 10.41 -8.20
N ALA A 61 -1.85 11.72 -8.17
CA ALA A 61 -0.85 12.66 -8.68
C ALA A 61 0.49 12.51 -7.95
N LEU A 62 0.48 12.43 -6.62
CA LEU A 62 1.69 12.20 -5.82
C LEU A 62 2.34 10.85 -6.13
N ALA A 63 1.56 9.79 -6.27
CA ALA A 63 2.07 8.47 -6.62
C ALA A 63 2.74 8.46 -8.00
N VAL A 64 2.12 9.10 -8.99
CA VAL A 64 2.67 9.22 -10.35
C VAL A 64 3.93 10.07 -10.37
N VAL A 65 3.92 11.23 -9.70
CA VAL A 65 5.10 12.10 -9.60
C VAL A 65 6.24 11.41 -8.90
N LEU A 66 5.96 10.71 -7.80
CA LEU A 66 6.97 9.95 -7.06
C LEU A 66 7.55 8.82 -7.93
N GLY A 67 6.70 8.05 -8.61
CA GLY A 67 7.14 6.97 -9.49
C GLY A 67 7.96 7.42 -10.69
N MET A 68 7.58 8.52 -11.33
CA MET A 68 8.28 9.04 -12.51
C MET A 68 9.57 9.83 -12.19
N ARG A 69 9.59 10.51 -11.05
CA ARG A 69 10.69 11.43 -10.70
C ARG A 69 11.63 10.92 -9.62
N VAL A 70 11.36 9.77 -9.01
CA VAL A 70 12.18 9.23 -7.92
C VAL A 70 13.66 9.12 -8.27
N THR A 71 13.98 8.80 -9.53
CA THR A 71 15.37 8.68 -10.04
C THR A 71 16.05 10.01 -10.30
N LYS A 72 15.28 11.10 -10.48
CA LYS A 72 15.77 12.44 -10.80
C LYS A 72 15.77 13.40 -9.61
N MET A 73 15.10 13.02 -8.50
CA MET A 73 15.00 13.85 -7.31
C MET A 73 16.12 13.56 -6.32
N LYS A 74 16.47 14.58 -5.52
CA LYS A 74 17.36 14.40 -4.37
C LYS A 74 16.68 13.45 -3.36
N SER A 75 17.46 12.56 -2.73
CA SER A 75 16.97 11.58 -1.76
C SER A 75 16.12 12.21 -0.64
N ALA A 76 16.49 13.39 -0.18
CA ALA A 76 15.73 14.12 0.84
C ALA A 76 14.32 14.51 0.36
N THR A 77 14.20 15.02 -0.86
CA THR A 77 12.90 15.41 -1.45
C THR A 77 12.01 14.18 -1.68
N ALA A 78 12.59 13.09 -2.18
CA ALA A 78 11.87 11.84 -2.38
C ALA A 78 11.33 11.27 -1.06
N ARG A 79 12.11 11.33 0.02
CA ARG A 79 11.65 10.91 1.36
C ARG A 79 10.50 11.76 1.88
N VAL A 80 10.61 13.08 1.79
CA VAL A 80 9.54 13.98 2.25
C VAL A 80 8.25 13.71 1.47
N MET A 81 8.32 13.57 0.16
CA MET A 81 7.15 13.24 -0.66
C MET A 81 6.56 11.87 -0.32
N PHE A 82 7.40 10.89 -0.03
CA PHE A 82 6.97 9.57 0.40
C PHE A 82 6.22 9.62 1.73
N TYR A 83 6.72 10.36 2.72
CA TYR A 83 6.05 10.51 4.00
C TYR A 83 4.75 11.31 3.90
N VAL A 84 4.70 12.34 3.06
CA VAL A 84 3.45 13.06 2.77
C VAL A 84 2.42 12.12 2.13
N TYR A 85 2.85 11.31 1.17
CA TYR A 85 1.99 10.29 0.57
C TYR A 85 1.49 9.26 1.61
N ALA A 86 2.38 8.77 2.47
CA ALA A 86 2.04 7.83 3.55
C ALA A 86 1.04 8.44 4.54
N ALA A 87 1.19 9.72 4.88
CA ALA A 87 0.25 10.44 5.75
C ALA A 87 -1.12 10.60 5.08
N LEU A 88 -1.17 10.96 3.81
CA LEU A 88 -2.43 11.05 3.04
C LEU A 88 -3.12 9.69 2.93
N MET A 89 -2.35 8.62 2.71
CA MET A 89 -2.88 7.25 2.74
C MET A 89 -3.47 6.90 4.11
N GLY A 90 -2.77 7.24 5.20
CA GLY A 90 -3.27 7.04 6.56
C GLY A 90 -4.57 7.81 6.81
N PHE A 91 -4.66 9.03 6.35
CA PHE A 91 -5.87 9.84 6.44
C PHE A 91 -7.05 9.21 5.66
N THR A 92 -6.80 8.71 4.46
CA THR A 92 -7.81 7.99 3.67
C THR A 92 -8.21 6.66 4.34
N LEU A 93 -7.24 5.91 4.88
CA LEU A 93 -7.51 4.67 5.62
C LEU A 93 -8.34 4.91 6.90
N SER A 94 -8.27 6.10 7.47
CA SER A 94 -9.14 6.49 8.59
C SER A 94 -10.63 6.32 8.25
N SER A 95 -11.01 6.44 6.98
CA SER A 95 -12.39 6.18 6.53
C SER A 95 -12.84 4.73 6.78
N ILE A 96 -11.93 3.79 6.69
CA ILE A 96 -12.21 2.37 6.87
C ILE A 96 -12.69 2.08 8.30
N PHE A 97 -12.12 2.77 9.28
CA PHE A 97 -12.55 2.66 10.68
C PHE A 97 -13.96 3.17 10.94
N MET A 98 -14.52 3.98 10.05
CA MET A 98 -15.90 4.45 10.15
C MET A 98 -16.91 3.44 9.59
N VAL A 99 -16.50 2.64 8.63
CA VAL A 99 -17.37 1.71 7.89
C VAL A 99 -17.28 0.29 8.45
N TYR A 100 -16.09 -0.10 8.89
CA TYR A 100 -15.80 -1.46 9.35
C TYR A 100 -15.53 -1.49 10.85
N ASP A 101 -16.01 -2.53 11.50
CA ASP A 101 -15.72 -2.79 12.90
C ASP A 101 -14.23 -3.09 13.12
N LEU A 102 -13.68 -2.59 14.24
CA LEU A 102 -12.27 -2.77 14.63
C LEU A 102 -11.85 -4.24 14.68
N GLY A 103 -12.77 -5.13 15.06
CA GLY A 103 -12.52 -6.56 15.06
C GLY A 103 -12.24 -7.11 13.66
N SER A 104 -13.03 -6.71 12.67
CA SER A 104 -12.86 -7.12 11.27
C SER A 104 -11.55 -6.62 10.68
N ILE A 105 -11.18 -5.38 11.00
CA ILE A 105 -9.89 -4.80 10.57
C ILE A 105 -8.72 -5.55 11.20
N GLY A 106 -8.81 -5.88 12.49
CA GLY A 106 -7.79 -6.63 13.19
C GLY A 106 -7.57 -8.03 12.59
N VAL A 107 -8.65 -8.73 12.26
CA VAL A 107 -8.59 -10.04 11.58
C VAL A 107 -7.94 -9.91 10.20
N ALA A 108 -8.35 -8.92 9.40
CA ALA A 108 -7.79 -8.69 8.07
C ALA A 108 -6.29 -8.39 8.13
N LEU A 109 -5.86 -7.53 9.06
CA LEU A 109 -4.45 -7.23 9.29
C LEU A 109 -3.66 -8.46 9.75
N GLY A 110 -4.23 -9.26 10.65
CA GLY A 110 -3.61 -10.50 11.13
C GLY A 110 -3.40 -11.52 10.02
N VAL A 111 -4.42 -11.74 9.19
CA VAL A 111 -4.34 -12.64 8.04
C VAL A 111 -3.31 -12.14 7.02
N THR A 112 -3.32 -10.84 6.72
CA THR A 112 -2.35 -10.22 5.79
C THR A 112 -0.92 -10.34 6.32
N ALA A 113 -0.70 -10.09 7.60
CA ALA A 113 0.60 -10.23 8.24
C ALA A 113 1.10 -11.67 8.22
N ALA A 114 0.23 -12.65 8.53
CA ALA A 114 0.54 -14.07 8.47
C ALA A 114 0.90 -14.51 7.03
N PHE A 115 0.15 -14.06 6.05
CA PHE A 115 0.40 -14.34 4.63
C PHE A 115 1.73 -13.72 4.17
N PHE A 116 1.98 -12.46 4.55
CA PHE A 116 3.25 -11.79 4.23
C PHE A 116 4.45 -12.49 4.88
N PHE A 117 4.30 -12.90 6.13
CA PHE A 117 5.32 -13.69 6.84
C PHE A 117 5.59 -15.03 6.15
N ALA A 118 4.55 -15.76 5.75
CA ALA A 118 4.67 -17.02 5.04
C ALA A 118 5.38 -16.83 3.69
N LEU A 119 5.03 -15.80 2.92
CA LEU A 119 5.70 -15.47 1.64
C LEU A 119 7.16 -15.08 1.85
N THR A 120 7.46 -14.33 2.91
CA THR A 120 8.85 -13.94 3.25
C THR A 120 9.69 -15.17 3.59
N MET A 121 9.16 -16.07 4.42
CA MET A 121 9.82 -17.33 4.75
C MET A 121 10.03 -18.21 3.52
N PHE A 122 9.02 -18.31 2.66
CA PHE A 122 9.12 -19.03 1.39
C PHE A 122 10.17 -18.42 0.47
N GLY A 123 10.19 -17.09 0.33
CA GLY A 123 11.18 -16.37 -0.47
C GLY A 123 12.61 -16.53 0.02
N MET A 124 12.81 -16.61 1.34
CA MET A 124 14.13 -16.86 1.93
C MET A 124 14.61 -18.30 1.77
N THR A 125 13.70 -19.25 1.75
CA THR A 125 14.01 -20.70 1.70
C THR A 125 14.15 -21.20 0.27
N THR A 126 13.49 -20.56 -0.69
CA THR A 126 13.41 -21.01 -2.08
C THR A 126 14.61 -20.51 -2.91
N LYS A 127 15.35 -21.43 -3.51
CA LYS A 127 16.43 -21.14 -4.47
C LYS A 127 15.91 -20.83 -5.89
N PHE A 128 14.63 -20.56 -6.03
CA PHE A 128 14.01 -20.21 -7.32
C PHE A 128 14.48 -18.83 -7.80
N ASN A 129 14.84 -18.75 -9.08
CA ASN A 129 15.12 -17.48 -9.73
C ASN A 129 13.83 -16.62 -9.81
N MET A 130 13.64 -15.76 -8.81
CA MET A 130 12.50 -14.82 -8.72
C MET A 130 12.34 -13.93 -9.95
N LEU A 131 13.42 -13.70 -10.70
CA LEU A 131 13.40 -12.97 -11.97
C LEU A 131 12.52 -13.63 -13.03
N LYS A 132 12.38 -14.97 -13.02
CA LYS A 132 11.50 -15.69 -13.94
C LYS A 132 10.03 -15.66 -13.51
N ALA A 133 9.76 -15.46 -12.23
CA ALA A 133 8.40 -15.34 -11.71
C ALA A 133 7.79 -13.94 -11.92
N GLY A 134 8.61 -12.90 -12.12
CA GLY A 134 8.18 -11.52 -12.29
C GLY A 134 7.10 -11.33 -13.36
N PRO A 135 7.29 -11.80 -14.61
CA PRO A 135 6.28 -11.67 -15.66
C PRO A 135 4.95 -12.37 -15.33
N ILE A 136 5.01 -13.54 -14.69
CA ILE A 136 3.81 -14.30 -14.30
C ILE A 136 3.03 -13.56 -13.23
N LEU A 137 3.73 -12.99 -12.24
CA LEU A 137 3.13 -12.16 -11.19
C LEU A 137 2.52 -10.87 -11.76
N MET A 138 3.16 -10.25 -12.76
CA MET A 138 2.61 -9.07 -13.44
C MET A 138 1.32 -9.39 -14.17
N ILE A 139 1.26 -10.51 -14.88
CA ILE A 139 0.03 -10.95 -15.56
C ILE A 139 -1.06 -11.22 -14.52
N GLY A 140 -0.74 -11.91 -13.43
CA GLY A 140 -1.65 -12.16 -12.32
C GLY A 140 -2.21 -10.88 -11.72
N LEU A 141 -1.37 -9.87 -11.51
CA LEU A 141 -1.76 -8.56 -11.01
C LEU A 141 -2.73 -7.83 -11.97
N ILE A 142 -2.42 -7.84 -13.26
CA ILE A 142 -3.29 -7.22 -14.29
C ILE A 142 -4.65 -7.90 -14.32
N VAL A 143 -4.68 -9.24 -14.27
CA VAL A 143 -5.94 -10.01 -14.24
C VAL A 143 -6.75 -9.68 -12.98
N LEU A 144 -6.10 -9.55 -11.81
CA LEU A 144 -6.75 -9.12 -10.56
C LEU A 144 -7.36 -7.73 -10.68
N ILE A 145 -6.62 -6.76 -11.21
CA ILE A 145 -7.12 -5.39 -11.41
C ILE A 145 -8.34 -5.38 -12.32
N ILE A 146 -8.26 -6.07 -13.44
CA ILE A 146 -9.40 -6.19 -14.39
C ILE A 146 -10.60 -6.85 -13.71
N SER A 147 -10.38 -7.92 -12.96
CA SER A 147 -11.44 -8.61 -12.21
C SER A 147 -12.11 -7.71 -11.19
N GLN A 148 -11.34 -6.89 -10.46
CA GLN A 148 -11.86 -5.91 -9.51
C GLN A 148 -12.74 -4.86 -10.20
N ILE A 149 -12.30 -4.35 -11.35
CA ILE A 149 -13.06 -3.37 -12.14
C ILE A 149 -14.38 -3.98 -12.62
N VAL A 150 -14.32 -5.20 -13.18
CA VAL A 150 -15.52 -5.91 -13.67
C VAL A 150 -16.50 -6.16 -12.52
N LEU A 151 -16.03 -6.61 -11.35
CA LEU A 151 -16.87 -6.85 -10.18
C LEU A 151 -17.50 -5.57 -9.62
N ALA A 152 -16.81 -4.44 -9.70
CA ALA A 152 -17.35 -3.14 -9.30
C ALA A 152 -18.58 -2.74 -10.14
N PHE A 153 -18.61 -3.15 -11.41
CA PHE A 153 -19.74 -2.89 -12.30
C PHE A 153 -20.87 -3.95 -12.25
N VAL A 154 -20.55 -5.20 -11.96
CA VAL A 154 -21.49 -6.33 -12.07
C VAL A 154 -22.16 -6.72 -10.76
N GLN A 155 -21.64 -6.28 -9.61
CA GLN A 155 -22.19 -6.56 -8.27
C GLN A 155 -22.64 -8.02 -8.05
N VAL A 156 -21.77 -8.97 -8.28
CA VAL A 156 -22.06 -10.39 -8.03
C VAL A 156 -21.55 -10.77 -6.64
N ASP A 157 -22.45 -10.89 -5.67
CA ASP A 157 -22.13 -11.08 -4.24
C ASP A 157 -21.21 -12.27 -3.92
N GLY A 158 -21.28 -13.34 -4.70
CA GLY A 158 -20.45 -14.53 -4.48
C GLY A 158 -19.01 -14.40 -4.97
N MET A 159 -18.80 -13.74 -6.11
CA MET A 159 -17.47 -13.59 -6.73
C MET A 159 -16.63 -12.52 -6.03
N THR A 160 -17.25 -11.50 -5.46
CA THR A 160 -16.55 -10.43 -4.74
C THR A 160 -15.73 -10.98 -3.57
N LYS A 161 -16.26 -11.92 -2.82
CA LYS A 161 -15.55 -12.56 -1.70
C LYS A 161 -14.34 -13.36 -2.15
N ILE A 162 -14.44 -14.05 -3.28
CA ILE A 162 -13.34 -14.86 -3.81
C ILE A 162 -12.21 -13.96 -4.34
N VAL A 163 -12.55 -12.92 -5.08
CA VAL A 163 -11.55 -11.98 -5.64
C VAL A 163 -10.87 -11.17 -4.52
N CYS A 164 -11.61 -10.74 -3.50
CA CYS A 164 -11.03 -10.09 -2.33
C CYS A 164 -10.12 -11.03 -1.50
N ALA A 165 -10.39 -12.33 -1.49
CA ALA A 165 -9.54 -13.30 -0.78
C ALA A 165 -8.23 -13.61 -1.53
N ILE A 166 -8.20 -13.44 -2.85
CA ILE A 166 -7.02 -13.68 -3.69
C ILE A 166 -6.15 -12.42 -3.82
N GLY A 167 -6.76 -11.22 -3.83
CA GLY A 167 -6.10 -9.93 -3.93
C GLY A 167 -5.69 -9.36 -2.61
#